data_b988cb9550c0c07e7074fdd3fa6f628f
#
_entry.id   b988cb9550c0c07e7074fdd3fa6f628f
#
_cell.length_a   1.000
_cell.length_b   1.000
_cell.length_c   1.000
_cell.angle_alpha   90.00
_cell.angle_beta   90.00
_cell.angle_gamma   90.00
#
_symmetry.space_group_name_H-M   'P 1'
#
loop_
_entity.id
_entity.type
_entity.pdbx_description
1 polymer ?
#
loop_
_entity_poly.entity_id
_entity_poly.type
_entity_poly.pdbx_seq_one_letter_code
_entity_poly.pdbx_strand_id
1 'polypeptide(L)'
;MVYPPEVIHRLPKCRTDGAVFFAHFAALCRITICIDDIQMGAFTLEITQLWNDACDILRNEITEVSYNTFIKSALTPVELRGDTCVLQAATDFYHNFVSKRYGPLLEAALTQAASKPLHVKLLTPAEGESYKSAPADIQPLPAFLNPKYTFDSFVVGNSNRFAHAACLAVAEAPAEAYNPLFIYGGVGLGKTHLMHAIGHYMLQANPNVRINYVTSETFMNELISAIQTGQNAAFREKYRNVDVLLIDDIQIIAGATSTQEEFFHTFNALHTAGKQIIIASDRPPREIPRLEERLRSRFEWGLIADIQRPDLETRIAILRKRAQTEMMHCSDDVFQMIAERVESNIRELEGCLTRLSAYASLTGREIDCQLVEEALREVFAKHEPRHLTCEDVMRTVASYYNVTPEDLKGPRRNREIATPRQVAMYLCRELTDSSMSRIGDAMGGRDHTTILHGCDKVSEDIRTSDAFASLVDDLRHQLQNK
;
A
#
# COMPACT_ATOMS: atom_id res chain seq x y z
N MET A 1 -15.13 -41.90 19.29
CA MET A 1 -16.40 -42.33 18.70
C MET A 1 -16.30 -42.14 17.19
N VAL A 2 -16.31 -43.23 16.48
CA VAL A 2 -16.13 -43.34 15.03
C VAL A 2 -17.50 -43.12 14.39
N TYR A 3 -17.61 -42.16 13.44
CA TYR A 3 -18.79 -42.08 12.57
C TYR A 3 -18.51 -42.80 11.24
N PRO A 4 -19.48 -43.52 10.69
CA PRO A 4 -19.31 -44.35 9.48
C PRO A 4 -19.37 -43.49 8.19
N PRO A 5 -18.78 -44.01 7.08
CA PRO A 5 -18.73 -43.33 5.80
C PRO A 5 -19.91 -43.78 4.92
N GLU A 6 -20.89 -42.94 4.71
CA GLU A 6 -21.87 -43.02 3.62
C GLU A 6 -22.58 -41.68 3.49
N VAL A 7 -22.20 -40.88 2.52
CA VAL A 7 -23.02 -40.01 1.64
C VAL A 7 -22.06 -39.27 0.67
N ILE A 8 -21.53 -40.05 -0.28
CA ILE A 8 -20.99 -39.48 -1.54
C ILE A 8 -21.78 -40.15 -2.65
N HIS A 9 -22.84 -39.51 -3.09
CA HIS A 9 -23.41 -39.67 -4.43
C HIS A 9 -24.58 -38.72 -4.61
N ARG A 10 -24.33 -37.64 -5.33
CA ARG A 10 -25.17 -36.94 -6.31
C ARG A 10 -24.79 -35.46 -6.41
N LEU A 11 -23.81 -35.17 -7.25
CA LEU A 11 -23.73 -33.84 -7.87
C LEU A 11 -23.91 -34.00 -9.38
N PRO A 12 -24.81 -33.24 -10.01
CA PRO A 12 -25.00 -33.29 -11.46
C PRO A 12 -23.85 -32.55 -12.16
N LYS A 13 -23.41 -33.16 -13.27
CA LYS A 13 -22.46 -32.54 -14.21
C LYS A 13 -23.07 -31.27 -14.77
N CYS A 14 -22.50 -30.10 -14.47
CA CYS A 14 -22.76 -28.86 -15.20
C CYS A 14 -21.62 -28.58 -16.16
N ARG A 15 -21.98 -28.42 -17.42
CA ARG A 15 -21.17 -27.91 -18.52
C ARG A 15 -20.90 -26.39 -18.32
N THR A 16 -19.67 -26.04 -18.60
CA THR A 16 -19.14 -24.74 -19.10
C THR A 16 -20.13 -23.60 -19.33
N ASP A 17 -19.97 -22.51 -18.55
CA ASP A 17 -20.08 -21.15 -19.07
C ASP A 17 -19.38 -20.18 -18.11
N GLY A 18 -18.34 -19.49 -18.60
CA GLY A 18 -17.45 -18.61 -17.84
C GLY A 18 -18.06 -17.29 -17.34
N ALA A 19 -19.38 -17.11 -17.43
CA ALA A 19 -20.07 -15.90 -16.99
C ALA A 19 -20.54 -15.93 -15.52
N VAL A 20 -20.61 -17.12 -14.89
CA VAL A 20 -21.11 -17.26 -13.51
C VAL A 20 -20.01 -17.05 -12.47
N PHE A 21 -18.74 -17.19 -12.85
CA PHE A 21 -17.61 -17.00 -11.93
C PHE A 21 -17.36 -15.52 -11.62
N PHE A 22 -17.62 -14.62 -12.57
CA PHE A 22 -17.48 -13.16 -12.34
C PHE A 22 -18.59 -12.56 -11.47
N ALA A 23 -19.78 -13.13 -11.48
CA ALA A 23 -20.91 -12.64 -10.67
C ALA A 23 -20.75 -13.00 -9.19
N HIS A 24 -20.13 -14.14 -8.84
CA HIS A 24 -19.87 -14.53 -7.45
C HIS A 24 -18.69 -13.75 -6.83
N PHE A 25 -17.68 -13.38 -7.63
CA PHE A 25 -16.56 -12.55 -7.16
C PHE A 25 -16.98 -11.09 -6.92
N ALA A 26 -17.88 -10.55 -7.75
CA ALA A 26 -18.45 -9.22 -7.56
C ALA A 26 -19.43 -9.13 -6.36
N ALA A 27 -20.08 -10.23 -6.01
CA ALA A 27 -20.93 -10.30 -4.81
C ALA A 27 -20.10 -10.40 -3.52
N LEU A 28 -18.97 -11.11 -3.53
CA LEU A 28 -18.04 -11.18 -2.39
C LEU A 28 -17.29 -9.85 -2.14
N CYS A 29 -16.94 -9.11 -3.20
CA CYS A 29 -16.36 -7.77 -3.05
C CYS A 29 -17.36 -6.71 -2.56
N ARG A 30 -18.66 -6.87 -2.81
CA ARG A 30 -19.68 -5.96 -2.26
C ARG A 30 -20.01 -6.23 -0.80
N ILE A 31 -19.74 -7.41 -0.28
CA ILE A 31 -19.94 -7.75 1.15
C ILE A 31 -18.81 -7.21 2.01
N THR A 32 -17.60 -7.02 1.47
CA THR A 32 -16.46 -6.50 2.25
C THR A 32 -16.48 -4.97 2.45
N ILE A 33 -17.23 -4.22 1.63
CA ILE A 33 -17.35 -2.74 1.74
C ILE A 33 -18.48 -2.30 2.70
N CYS A 34 -19.40 -3.21 3.09
CA CYS A 34 -20.49 -2.90 4.03
C CYS A 34 -20.20 -3.28 5.50
N ILE A 35 -18.99 -3.74 5.85
CA ILE A 35 -18.71 -4.20 7.22
C ILE A 35 -18.26 -3.05 8.14
N ASP A 36 -17.68 -1.98 7.62
CA ASP A 36 -17.17 -0.87 8.45
C ASP A 36 -18.27 0.10 8.91
N ASP A 37 -19.35 0.28 8.14
CA ASP A 37 -20.53 1.08 8.57
C ASP A 37 -21.48 0.32 9.51
N ILE A 38 -21.38 -1.00 9.55
CA ILE A 38 -22.23 -1.85 10.42
C ILE A 38 -21.65 -1.95 11.84
N GLN A 39 -20.33 -1.79 12.04
CA GLN A 39 -19.74 -1.95 13.38
C GLN A 39 -19.99 -0.77 14.31
N MET A 40 -20.04 0.48 13.86
CA MET A 40 -20.37 1.61 14.74
C MET A 40 -21.86 1.69 15.06
N GLY A 41 -22.74 1.30 14.15
CA GLY A 41 -24.17 1.15 14.40
C GLY A 41 -24.52 -0.07 15.27
N ALA A 42 -23.76 -1.16 15.15
CA ALA A 42 -23.96 -2.39 15.92
C ALA A 42 -23.60 -2.22 17.41
N PHE A 43 -22.52 -1.50 17.74
CA PHE A 43 -22.12 -1.26 19.13
C PHE A 43 -23.12 -0.41 19.92
N THR A 44 -23.73 0.60 19.27
CA THR A 44 -24.76 1.43 19.91
C THR A 44 -26.10 0.68 20.04
N LEU A 45 -26.41 -0.20 19.12
CA LEU A 45 -27.55 -1.12 19.21
C LEU A 45 -27.35 -2.18 20.30
N GLU A 46 -26.12 -2.70 20.47
CA GLU A 46 -25.82 -3.72 21.49
C GLU A 46 -25.97 -3.18 22.91
N ILE A 47 -25.48 -1.98 23.25
CA ILE A 47 -25.63 -1.45 24.61
C ILE A 47 -27.08 -1.07 24.93
N THR A 48 -27.80 -0.52 23.97
CA THR A 48 -29.21 -0.15 24.14
C THR A 48 -30.07 -1.41 24.32
N GLN A 49 -29.78 -2.46 23.59
CA GLN A 49 -30.49 -3.73 23.69
C GLN A 49 -30.17 -4.43 25.00
N LEU A 50 -28.87 -4.51 25.38
CA LEU A 50 -28.43 -5.05 26.67
C LEU A 50 -29.05 -4.31 27.86
N TRP A 51 -29.13 -2.97 27.78
CA TRP A 51 -29.77 -2.15 28.79
C TRP A 51 -31.28 -2.42 28.91
N ASN A 52 -31.97 -2.57 27.77
CA ASN A 52 -33.40 -2.91 27.76
C ASN A 52 -33.65 -4.29 28.37
N ASP A 53 -32.83 -5.28 27.99
CA ASP A 53 -32.93 -6.65 28.57
C ASP A 53 -32.68 -6.63 30.08
N ALA A 54 -31.68 -5.89 30.56
CA ALA A 54 -31.43 -5.71 31.99
C ALA A 54 -32.56 -4.96 32.70
N CYS A 55 -33.17 -3.97 32.05
CA CYS A 55 -34.34 -3.25 32.54
C CYS A 55 -35.56 -4.18 32.72
N ASP A 56 -35.77 -5.13 31.82
CA ASP A 56 -36.88 -6.11 31.96
C ASP A 56 -36.65 -7.08 33.11
N ILE A 57 -35.39 -7.46 33.38
CA ILE A 57 -35.02 -8.25 34.55
C ILE A 57 -35.27 -7.43 35.83
N LEU A 58 -34.79 -6.19 35.91
CA LEU A 58 -34.96 -5.30 37.06
C LEU A 58 -36.41 -5.00 37.37
N ARG A 59 -37.28 -4.93 36.38
CA ARG A 59 -38.72 -4.72 36.56
C ARG A 59 -39.41 -5.83 37.35
N ASN A 60 -38.86 -7.06 37.26
CA ASN A 60 -39.36 -8.21 37.99
C ASN A 60 -38.82 -8.32 39.46
N GLU A 61 -37.69 -7.65 39.73
CA GLU A 61 -36.99 -7.72 41.00
C GLU A 61 -37.35 -6.58 41.96
N ILE A 62 -37.88 -5.46 41.46
CA ILE A 62 -38.20 -4.27 42.25
C ILE A 62 -39.61 -3.79 41.96
N THR A 63 -40.20 -3.00 42.91
CA THR A 63 -41.54 -2.43 42.69
C THR A 63 -41.56 -1.47 41.50
N GLU A 64 -42.70 -1.43 40.82
CA GLU A 64 -42.87 -0.61 39.62
C GLU A 64 -42.60 0.89 39.89
N VAL A 65 -42.92 1.37 41.08
CA VAL A 65 -42.63 2.77 41.50
C VAL A 65 -41.12 2.98 41.60
N SER A 66 -40.41 2.03 42.26
CA SER A 66 -38.95 2.13 42.37
C SER A 66 -38.24 2.01 41.03
N TYR A 67 -38.72 1.14 40.16
CA TYR A 67 -38.17 0.97 38.81
C TYR A 67 -38.32 2.26 38.00
N ASN A 68 -39.51 2.84 37.94
CA ASN A 68 -39.75 4.05 37.16
C ASN A 68 -38.96 5.27 37.69
N THR A 69 -38.83 5.38 39.04
CA THR A 69 -38.18 6.53 39.68
C THR A 69 -36.67 6.46 39.66
N PHE A 70 -36.05 5.28 39.95
CA PHE A 70 -34.64 5.15 40.23
C PHE A 70 -33.85 4.45 39.11
N ILE A 71 -34.53 3.76 38.17
CA ILE A 71 -33.89 3.07 37.06
C ILE A 71 -34.21 3.77 35.73
N LYS A 72 -35.46 3.72 35.34
CA LYS A 72 -35.92 4.19 34.01
C LYS A 72 -35.69 5.68 33.75
N SER A 73 -36.06 6.55 34.70
CA SER A 73 -35.92 7.99 34.59
C SER A 73 -34.60 8.57 35.10
N ALA A 74 -33.84 7.76 35.88
CA ALA A 74 -32.65 8.22 36.56
C ALA A 74 -31.34 7.76 35.94
N LEU A 75 -31.34 6.72 35.07
CA LEU A 75 -30.14 6.15 34.50
C LEU A 75 -30.22 6.11 32.98
N THR A 76 -29.11 6.45 32.32
CA THR A 76 -28.92 6.32 30.88
C THR A 76 -27.66 5.52 30.59
N PRO A 77 -27.72 4.54 29.67
CA PRO A 77 -26.51 3.82 29.25
C PRO A 77 -25.63 4.74 28.43
N VAL A 78 -24.32 4.71 28.72
CA VAL A 78 -23.30 5.54 28.04
C VAL A 78 -22.43 4.69 27.12
N GLU A 79 -21.82 3.64 27.67
CA GLU A 79 -20.87 2.81 26.94
C GLU A 79 -20.67 1.44 27.63
N LEU A 80 -20.33 0.41 26.82
CA LEU A 80 -19.88 -0.88 27.30
C LEU A 80 -18.40 -1.05 26.96
N ARG A 81 -17.51 -1.05 27.98
CA ARG A 81 -16.07 -1.24 27.83
C ARG A 81 -15.64 -2.59 28.40
N GLY A 82 -15.35 -3.56 27.52
CA GLY A 82 -14.92 -4.90 27.96
C GLY A 82 -15.94 -5.54 28.88
N ASP A 83 -15.61 -5.63 30.19
CA ASP A 83 -16.46 -6.19 31.23
C ASP A 83 -17.13 -5.12 32.12
N THR A 84 -17.09 -3.84 31.71
CA THR A 84 -17.67 -2.73 32.49
C THR A 84 -18.73 -2.00 31.68
N CYS A 85 -19.96 -1.99 32.24
CA CYS A 85 -21.07 -1.20 31.69
C CYS A 85 -21.09 0.17 32.39
N VAL A 86 -20.97 1.23 31.63
CA VAL A 86 -20.95 2.62 32.10
C VAL A 86 -22.36 3.22 31.96
N LEU A 87 -22.94 3.63 33.08
CA LEU A 87 -24.25 4.26 33.20
C LEU A 87 -24.08 5.69 33.74
N GLN A 88 -24.84 6.63 33.25
CA GLN A 88 -24.88 8.00 33.78
C GLN A 88 -26.16 8.24 34.59
N ALA A 89 -26.01 8.76 35.78
CA ALA A 89 -27.14 9.18 36.62
C ALA A 89 -27.61 10.58 36.26
N ALA A 90 -28.91 10.85 36.28
CA ALA A 90 -29.51 12.12 35.96
C ALA A 90 -29.15 13.24 36.97
N THR A 91 -28.85 12.90 38.24
CA THR A 91 -28.41 13.84 39.29
C THR A 91 -27.45 13.15 40.27
N ASP A 92 -26.68 13.90 41.04
CA ASP A 92 -25.82 13.40 42.09
C ASP A 92 -26.60 12.65 43.22
N PHE A 93 -27.84 13.04 43.42
CA PHE A 93 -28.74 12.33 44.34
C PHE A 93 -29.00 10.90 43.87
N TYR A 94 -29.35 10.75 42.56
CA TYR A 94 -29.58 9.41 41.99
C TYR A 94 -28.30 8.58 41.95
N HIS A 95 -27.16 9.19 41.61
CA HIS A 95 -25.88 8.50 41.67
C HIS A 95 -25.63 7.88 43.05
N ASN A 96 -25.70 8.67 44.12
CA ASN A 96 -25.44 8.20 45.48
C ASN A 96 -26.46 7.19 45.98
N PHE A 97 -27.73 7.39 45.66
CA PHE A 97 -28.81 6.53 46.09
C PHE A 97 -28.78 5.17 45.36
N VAL A 98 -28.66 5.20 44.03
CA VAL A 98 -28.68 4.00 43.21
C VAL A 98 -27.42 3.16 43.43
N SER A 99 -26.25 3.79 43.50
CA SER A 99 -24.98 3.10 43.76
C SER A 99 -25.02 2.28 45.06
N LYS A 100 -25.55 2.87 46.15
CA LYS A 100 -25.61 2.18 47.45
C LYS A 100 -26.70 1.14 47.56
N ARG A 101 -27.86 1.37 46.97
CA ARG A 101 -29.05 0.51 47.19
C ARG A 101 -29.27 -0.47 46.04
N TYR A 102 -29.00 -0.10 44.81
CA TYR A 102 -29.29 -0.89 43.61
C TYR A 102 -28.02 -1.34 42.85
N GLY A 103 -26.82 -0.92 43.26
CA GLY A 103 -25.57 -1.28 42.59
C GLY A 103 -25.40 -2.79 42.34
N PRO A 104 -25.47 -3.62 43.43
CA PRO A 104 -25.35 -5.08 43.25
C PRO A 104 -26.44 -5.69 42.36
N LEU A 105 -27.65 -5.13 42.44
CA LEU A 105 -28.78 -5.60 41.62
C LEU A 105 -28.62 -5.24 40.14
N LEU A 106 -28.08 -4.06 39.85
CA LEU A 106 -27.73 -3.64 38.48
C LEU A 106 -26.64 -4.53 37.88
N GLU A 107 -25.59 -4.86 38.66
CA GLU A 107 -24.54 -5.78 38.22
C GLU A 107 -25.09 -7.18 37.94
N ALA A 108 -25.96 -7.68 38.82
CA ALA A 108 -26.58 -8.99 38.63
C ALA A 108 -27.47 -9.03 37.36
N ALA A 109 -28.33 -8.01 37.18
CA ALA A 109 -29.24 -7.94 36.04
C ALA A 109 -28.46 -7.79 34.69
N LEU A 110 -27.41 -6.95 34.64
CA LEU A 110 -26.58 -6.80 33.47
C LEU A 110 -25.74 -8.05 33.19
N THR A 111 -25.20 -8.71 34.21
CA THR A 111 -24.50 -10.00 34.08
C THR A 111 -25.43 -11.08 33.51
N GLN A 112 -26.66 -11.12 33.97
CA GLN A 112 -27.67 -12.08 33.49
C GLN A 112 -28.07 -11.77 32.03
N ALA A 113 -28.31 -10.50 31.69
CA ALA A 113 -28.65 -10.08 30.34
C ALA A 113 -27.51 -10.35 29.36
N ALA A 114 -26.26 -10.11 29.75
CA ALA A 114 -25.08 -10.34 28.92
C ALA A 114 -24.60 -11.80 28.87
N SER A 115 -25.11 -12.68 29.76
CA SER A 115 -24.59 -14.05 29.95
C SER A 115 -23.07 -14.13 30.25
N LYS A 116 -22.48 -13.03 30.73
CA LYS A 116 -21.07 -12.91 31.14
C LYS A 116 -20.96 -11.96 32.34
N PRO A 117 -19.94 -12.11 33.22
CA PRO A 117 -19.76 -11.20 34.35
C PRO A 117 -19.51 -9.78 33.85
N LEU A 118 -20.31 -8.81 34.32
CA LEU A 118 -20.19 -7.40 34.02
C LEU A 118 -20.15 -6.59 35.32
N HIS A 119 -19.26 -5.59 35.36
CA HIS A 119 -19.23 -4.58 36.42
C HIS A 119 -19.98 -3.32 35.99
N VAL A 120 -20.58 -2.63 36.98
CA VAL A 120 -21.30 -1.38 36.72
C VAL A 120 -20.47 -0.20 37.24
N LYS A 121 -20.22 0.77 36.36
CA LYS A 121 -19.66 2.07 36.70
C LYS A 121 -20.74 3.14 36.56
N LEU A 122 -21.18 3.70 37.67
CA LEU A 122 -22.14 4.80 37.68
C LEU A 122 -21.39 6.15 37.64
N LEU A 123 -21.77 7.04 36.77
CA LEU A 123 -21.20 8.39 36.64
C LEU A 123 -22.19 9.42 37.16
N THR A 124 -21.68 10.46 37.81
CA THR A 124 -22.44 11.68 38.10
C THR A 124 -22.68 12.48 36.82
N PRO A 125 -23.62 13.44 36.77
CA PRO A 125 -23.83 14.30 35.60
C PRO A 125 -22.55 15.02 35.16
N ALA A 126 -21.77 15.56 36.10
CA ALA A 126 -20.53 16.27 35.85
C ALA A 126 -19.41 15.31 35.30
N GLU A 127 -19.31 14.11 35.86
CA GLU A 127 -18.41 13.07 35.35
C GLU A 127 -18.86 12.56 33.98
N GLY A 128 -20.16 12.46 33.72
CA GLY A 128 -20.70 12.08 32.42
C GLY A 128 -20.42 13.09 31.32
N GLU A 129 -20.49 14.38 31.62
CA GLU A 129 -20.06 15.45 30.68
C GLU A 129 -18.56 15.44 30.48
N SER A 130 -17.77 15.26 31.55
CA SER A 130 -16.32 15.09 31.47
C SER A 130 -15.93 13.78 30.79
N TYR A 131 -16.72 12.70 30.94
CA TYR A 131 -16.51 11.42 30.30
C TYR A 131 -16.83 11.46 28.80
N LYS A 132 -17.84 12.25 28.39
CA LYS A 132 -18.14 12.53 26.98
C LYS A 132 -17.18 13.53 26.36
N SER A 133 -16.59 14.43 27.16
CA SER A 133 -15.61 15.43 26.74
C SER A 133 -14.16 15.03 27.04
N ALA A 134 -13.92 14.05 27.90
CA ALA A 134 -12.61 13.42 27.97
C ALA A 134 -12.33 12.82 26.60
N PRO A 135 -11.16 13.12 26.00
CA PRO A 135 -10.73 12.31 24.88
C PRO A 135 -10.85 10.87 25.40
N ALA A 136 -11.69 10.06 24.73
CA ALA A 136 -11.66 8.62 24.96
C ALA A 136 -10.19 8.26 25.12
N ASP A 137 -9.81 7.49 26.15
CA ASP A 137 -8.52 6.82 26.12
C ASP A 137 -8.52 6.16 24.74
N ILE A 138 -7.93 6.88 23.80
CA ILE A 138 -7.79 6.42 22.43
C ILE A 138 -6.84 5.26 22.64
N GLN A 139 -7.41 4.06 22.81
CA GLN A 139 -6.61 2.87 22.51
C GLN A 139 -6.01 3.20 21.16
N PRO A 140 -4.68 3.20 21.06
CA PRO A 140 -4.03 3.54 19.80
C PRO A 140 -4.75 2.71 18.76
N LEU A 141 -5.39 3.38 17.80
CA LEU A 141 -6.02 2.70 16.66
C LEU A 141 -5.00 1.67 16.24
N PRO A 142 -5.32 0.34 16.21
CA PRO A 142 -4.34 -0.65 15.83
C PRO A 142 -3.80 -0.17 14.50
N ALA A 143 -2.55 0.27 14.50
CA ALA A 143 -1.90 0.67 13.27
C ALA A 143 -2.05 -0.55 12.38
N PHE A 144 -2.76 -0.43 11.24
CA PHE A 144 -2.99 -1.53 10.30
C PHE A 144 -1.67 -1.89 9.63
N LEU A 145 -0.71 -2.32 10.47
CA LEU A 145 0.61 -2.73 10.04
C LEU A 145 0.57 -4.20 9.61
N ASN A 146 1.11 -4.48 8.44
CA ASN A 146 1.21 -5.86 7.98
C ASN A 146 2.18 -6.66 8.89
N PRO A 147 1.74 -7.71 9.58
CA PRO A 147 2.57 -8.46 10.53
C PRO A 147 3.77 -9.17 9.87
N LYS A 148 3.76 -9.35 8.54
CA LYS A 148 4.88 -9.93 7.79
C LYS A 148 6.03 -8.97 7.56
N TYR A 149 5.82 -7.65 7.72
CA TYR A 149 6.79 -6.62 7.40
C TYR A 149 7.53 -6.14 8.65
N THR A 150 8.56 -6.89 9.05
CA THR A 150 9.44 -6.60 10.17
C THR A 150 10.87 -6.40 9.71
N PHE A 151 11.74 -5.83 10.53
CA PHE A 151 13.16 -5.74 10.22
C PHE A 151 13.80 -7.14 10.06
N ASP A 152 13.37 -8.12 10.85
CA ASP A 152 13.87 -9.50 10.76
C ASP A 152 13.51 -10.19 9.44
N SER A 153 12.36 -9.86 8.86
CA SER A 153 11.93 -10.41 7.57
C SER A 153 12.52 -9.67 6.37
N PHE A 154 13.07 -8.48 6.57
CA PHE A 154 13.70 -7.69 5.53
C PHE A 154 15.10 -8.23 5.21
N VAL A 155 15.41 -8.37 3.92
CA VAL A 155 16.75 -8.82 3.47
C VAL A 155 17.61 -7.60 3.16
N VAL A 156 18.70 -7.47 3.90
CA VAL A 156 19.65 -6.36 3.75
C VAL A 156 20.72 -6.72 2.71
N GLY A 157 20.87 -5.88 1.70
CA GLY A 157 21.91 -5.95 0.67
C GLY A 157 22.60 -4.60 0.48
N ASN A 158 23.52 -4.50 -0.47
CA ASN A 158 24.23 -3.25 -0.73
C ASN A 158 23.28 -2.12 -1.19
N SER A 159 22.24 -2.47 -1.93
CA SER A 159 21.28 -1.54 -2.52
C SER A 159 20.29 -0.89 -1.52
N ASN A 160 20.17 -1.42 -0.29
CA ASN A 160 19.21 -0.96 0.71
C ASN A 160 19.79 -0.80 2.12
N ARG A 161 21.08 -1.11 2.32
CA ARG A 161 21.74 -1.07 3.64
C ARG A 161 21.62 0.29 4.32
N PHE A 162 21.79 1.38 3.57
CA PHE A 162 21.71 2.72 4.12
C PHE A 162 20.27 3.05 4.58
N ALA A 163 19.28 2.76 3.73
CA ALA A 163 17.89 2.97 4.06
C ALA A 163 17.45 2.11 5.27
N HIS A 164 17.87 0.84 5.33
CA HIS A 164 17.60 -0.04 6.47
C HIS A 164 18.20 0.52 7.77
N ALA A 165 19.47 0.95 7.76
CA ALA A 165 20.14 1.51 8.93
C ALA A 165 19.47 2.81 9.40
N ALA A 166 19.06 3.69 8.47
CA ALA A 166 18.33 4.91 8.77
C ALA A 166 16.96 4.62 9.40
N CYS A 167 16.24 3.62 8.87
CA CYS A 167 14.95 3.19 9.41
C CYS A 167 15.09 2.62 10.83
N LEU A 168 16.12 1.82 11.08
CA LEU A 168 16.39 1.26 12.40
C LEU A 168 16.74 2.36 13.42
N ALA A 169 17.60 3.32 13.04
CA ALA A 169 17.96 4.44 13.90
C ALA A 169 16.74 5.30 14.28
N VAL A 170 15.82 5.53 13.33
CA VAL A 170 14.55 6.24 13.61
C VAL A 170 13.61 5.42 14.49
N ALA A 171 13.60 4.09 14.34
CA ALA A 171 12.80 3.22 15.18
C ALA A 171 13.29 3.18 16.64
N GLU A 172 14.62 3.24 16.85
CA GLU A 172 15.28 3.24 18.16
C GLU A 172 15.17 4.60 18.87
N ALA A 173 15.30 5.72 18.12
CA ALA A 173 15.28 7.09 18.66
C ALA A 173 14.34 7.99 17.83
N PRO A 174 13.01 7.83 17.96
CA PRO A 174 12.04 8.60 17.18
C PRO A 174 12.11 10.10 17.51
N ALA A 175 12.05 10.91 16.47
CA ALA A 175 12.18 12.36 16.45
C ALA A 175 13.57 12.92 16.86
N GLU A 176 14.48 12.09 17.34
CA GLU A 176 15.84 12.48 17.74
C GLU A 176 16.87 12.20 16.65
N ALA A 177 16.81 11.01 16.00
CA ALA A 177 17.80 10.62 15.01
C ALA A 177 17.63 11.42 13.70
N TYR A 178 16.50 11.25 13.01
CA TYR A 178 16.23 11.89 11.71
C TYR A 178 14.74 12.23 11.60
N ASN A 179 14.38 13.49 11.44
CA ASN A 179 12.99 13.93 11.29
C ASN A 179 12.84 15.11 10.32
N PRO A 180 12.17 14.96 9.17
CA PRO A 180 11.57 13.72 8.67
C PRO A 180 12.59 12.70 8.18
N LEU A 181 12.19 11.41 8.11
CA LEU A 181 12.87 10.40 7.30
C LEU A 181 12.12 10.27 5.98
N PHE A 182 12.82 10.50 4.87
CA PHE A 182 12.26 10.37 3.53
C PHE A 182 12.90 9.17 2.82
N ILE A 183 12.11 8.14 2.53
CA ILE A 183 12.54 6.91 1.87
C ILE A 183 12.07 6.95 0.43
N TYR A 184 12.97 6.81 -0.54
CA TYR A 184 12.55 6.76 -1.94
C TYR A 184 13.19 5.59 -2.69
N GLY A 185 12.58 5.26 -3.82
CA GLY A 185 13.07 4.20 -4.71
C GLY A 185 11.96 3.65 -5.57
N GLY A 186 12.28 2.90 -6.60
CA GLY A 186 11.33 2.34 -7.55
C GLY A 186 10.18 1.56 -6.90
N VAL A 187 9.18 1.23 -7.70
CA VAL A 187 8.02 0.46 -7.23
C VAL A 187 8.45 -0.94 -6.82
N GLY A 188 7.92 -1.43 -5.67
CA GLY A 188 8.16 -2.81 -5.21
C GLY A 188 9.56 -3.11 -4.68
N LEU A 189 10.33 -2.09 -4.23
CA LEU A 189 11.68 -2.27 -3.66
C LEU A 189 11.71 -2.42 -2.13
N GLY A 190 10.55 -2.38 -1.45
CA GLY A 190 10.48 -2.64 0.00
C GLY A 190 10.31 -1.38 0.86
N LYS A 191 9.98 -0.20 0.30
CA LYS A 191 9.69 1.03 1.07
C LYS A 191 8.61 0.83 2.13
N THR A 192 7.45 0.34 1.70
CA THR A 192 6.32 0.02 2.59
C THR A 192 6.71 -1.00 3.65
N HIS A 193 7.54 -2.01 3.31
CA HIS A 193 8.05 -2.99 4.27
C HIS A 193 8.84 -2.30 5.39
N LEU A 194 9.80 -1.43 5.06
CA LEU A 194 10.59 -0.71 6.05
C LEU A 194 9.73 0.23 6.91
N MET A 195 8.73 0.90 6.34
CA MET A 195 7.80 1.73 7.10
C MET A 195 7.03 0.92 8.15
N HIS A 196 6.48 -0.24 7.75
CA HIS A 196 5.80 -1.14 8.67
C HIS A 196 6.75 -1.73 9.73
N ALA A 197 8.01 -2.05 9.33
CA ALA A 197 9.04 -2.54 10.25
C ALA A 197 9.36 -1.52 11.35
N ILE A 198 9.47 -0.22 11.00
CA ILE A 198 9.62 0.88 11.98
C ILE A 198 8.44 0.86 12.95
N GLY A 199 7.20 0.80 12.43
CA GLY A 199 5.99 0.79 13.25
C GLY A 199 5.95 -0.39 14.20
N HIS A 200 6.26 -1.60 13.73
CA HIS A 200 6.31 -2.81 14.58
C HIS A 200 7.38 -2.70 15.67
N TYR A 201 8.57 -2.22 15.33
CA TYR A 201 9.66 -2.04 16.30
C TYR A 201 9.27 -1.06 17.42
N MET A 202 8.70 0.09 17.05
CA MET A 202 8.25 1.11 18.02
C MET A 202 7.12 0.58 18.92
N LEU A 203 6.16 -0.18 18.37
CA LEU A 203 5.08 -0.78 19.17
C LEU A 203 5.60 -1.87 20.13
N GLN A 204 6.62 -2.62 19.74
CA GLN A 204 7.27 -3.59 20.63
C GLN A 204 8.01 -2.90 21.77
N ALA A 205 8.67 -1.77 21.51
CA ALA A 205 9.38 -0.98 22.51
C ALA A 205 8.42 -0.21 23.44
N ASN A 206 7.35 0.34 22.90
CA ASN A 206 6.32 1.07 23.64
C ASN A 206 4.91 0.79 23.06
N PRO A 207 4.12 -0.10 23.68
CA PRO A 207 2.78 -0.43 23.22
C PRO A 207 1.79 0.75 23.20
N ASN A 208 2.08 1.84 23.92
CA ASN A 208 1.21 3.01 24.00
C ASN A 208 1.53 4.08 22.95
N VAL A 209 2.52 3.87 22.10
CA VAL A 209 2.86 4.83 21.04
C VAL A 209 1.74 4.88 19.99
N ARG A 210 1.30 6.08 19.67
CA ARG A 210 0.25 6.32 18.67
C ARG A 210 0.87 6.44 17.29
N ILE A 211 0.76 5.38 16.51
CA ILE A 211 1.27 5.30 15.14
C ILE A 211 0.09 5.40 14.18
N ASN A 212 0.19 6.28 13.20
CA ASN A 212 -0.74 6.33 12.08
C ASN A 212 0.00 6.04 10.77
N TYR A 213 -0.31 4.88 10.17
CA TYR A 213 0.12 4.55 8.82
C TYR A 213 -1.01 4.84 7.83
N VAL A 214 -0.71 5.59 6.79
CA VAL A 214 -1.69 5.99 5.78
C VAL A 214 -1.03 6.09 4.41
N THR A 215 -1.76 5.70 3.36
CA THR A 215 -1.36 6.04 1.98
C THR A 215 -1.79 7.47 1.66
N SER A 216 -1.05 8.15 0.82
CA SER A 216 -1.41 9.51 0.38
C SER A 216 -2.79 9.59 -0.30
N GLU A 217 -3.20 8.52 -0.98
CA GLU A 217 -4.54 8.40 -1.56
C GLU A 217 -5.62 8.40 -0.46
N THR A 218 -5.44 7.59 0.58
CA THR A 218 -6.37 7.54 1.72
C THR A 218 -6.43 8.88 2.44
N PHE A 219 -5.28 9.52 2.69
CA PHE A 219 -5.23 10.86 3.28
C PHE A 219 -6.02 11.88 2.47
N MET A 220 -5.88 11.88 1.14
CA MET A 220 -6.60 12.77 0.24
C MET A 220 -8.11 12.49 0.25
N ASN A 221 -8.52 11.23 0.19
CA ASN A 221 -9.93 10.84 0.19
C ASN A 221 -10.63 11.20 1.51
N GLU A 222 -9.95 10.98 2.64
CA GLU A 222 -10.46 11.38 3.95
C GLU A 222 -10.56 12.89 4.10
N LEU A 223 -9.60 13.66 3.58
CA LEU A 223 -9.67 15.11 3.56
C LEU A 223 -10.87 15.61 2.75
N ILE A 224 -11.09 15.06 1.55
CA ILE A 224 -12.25 15.41 0.71
C ILE A 224 -13.55 15.12 1.45
N SER A 225 -13.66 13.95 2.08
CA SER A 225 -14.83 13.58 2.87
C SER A 225 -15.04 14.53 4.06
N ALA A 226 -13.98 14.86 4.78
CA ALA A 226 -14.04 15.78 5.92
C ALA A 226 -14.50 17.19 5.52
N ILE A 227 -14.07 17.68 4.35
CA ILE A 227 -14.54 18.96 3.80
C ILE A 227 -16.03 18.89 3.45
N GLN A 228 -16.46 17.83 2.78
CA GLN A 228 -17.86 17.65 2.36
C GLN A 228 -18.83 17.52 3.54
N THR A 229 -18.37 16.86 4.63
CA THR A 229 -19.18 16.61 5.82
C THR A 229 -19.01 17.65 6.93
N GLY A 230 -18.12 18.64 6.75
CA GLY A 230 -17.80 19.65 7.76
C GLY A 230 -17.00 19.13 8.96
N GLN A 231 -16.37 17.93 8.85
CA GLN A 231 -15.66 17.26 9.94
C GLN A 231 -14.14 17.53 9.92
N ASN A 232 -13.73 18.73 9.51
CA ASN A 232 -12.32 19.11 9.43
C ASN A 232 -11.58 19.03 10.78
N ALA A 233 -12.27 19.27 11.91
CA ALA A 233 -11.68 19.16 13.23
C ALA A 233 -11.29 17.72 13.59
N ALA A 234 -12.17 16.76 13.33
CA ALA A 234 -11.90 15.33 13.56
C ALA A 234 -10.77 14.80 12.66
N PHE A 235 -10.72 15.23 11.39
CA PHE A 235 -9.62 14.94 10.48
C PHE A 235 -8.27 15.43 11.02
N ARG A 236 -8.21 16.69 11.48
CA ARG A 236 -7.00 17.26 12.05
C ARG A 236 -6.59 16.57 13.34
N GLU A 237 -7.52 16.22 14.19
CA GLU A 237 -7.25 15.45 15.41
C GLU A 237 -6.65 14.08 15.08
N LYS A 238 -7.23 13.33 14.14
CA LYS A 238 -6.73 12.04 13.69
C LYS A 238 -5.27 12.07 13.21
N TYR A 239 -4.89 13.10 12.44
CA TYR A 239 -3.58 13.16 11.80
C TYR A 239 -2.54 13.98 12.58
N ARG A 240 -2.95 14.90 13.48
CA ARG A 240 -2.03 15.77 14.23
C ARG A 240 -1.84 15.31 15.68
N ASN A 241 -2.67 14.36 16.16
CA ASN A 241 -2.58 13.84 17.53
C ASN A 241 -1.95 12.43 17.57
N VAL A 242 -0.87 12.22 16.84
CA VAL A 242 -0.12 10.95 16.76
C VAL A 242 1.33 11.20 17.20
N ASP A 243 2.01 10.13 17.63
CA ASP A 243 3.43 10.21 17.99
C ASP A 243 4.31 9.92 16.77
N VAL A 244 3.80 9.12 15.83
CA VAL A 244 4.48 8.77 14.58
C VAL A 244 3.49 8.80 13.42
N LEU A 245 3.82 9.56 12.38
CA LEU A 245 3.09 9.56 11.11
C LEU A 245 3.91 8.85 10.04
N LEU A 246 3.36 7.78 9.49
CA LEU A 246 3.89 7.04 8.35
C LEU A 246 3.01 7.32 7.14
N ILE A 247 3.53 8.04 6.14
CA ILE A 247 2.78 8.32 4.92
C ILE A 247 3.45 7.71 3.69
N ASP A 248 2.73 6.84 3.00
CA ASP A 248 3.22 6.12 1.82
C ASP A 248 2.76 6.78 0.53
N ASP A 249 3.57 6.62 -0.52
CA ASP A 249 3.29 7.09 -1.89
C ASP A 249 2.99 8.61 -1.96
N ILE A 250 3.83 9.44 -1.32
CA ILE A 250 3.61 10.90 -1.21
C ILE A 250 3.50 11.60 -2.57
N GLN A 251 4.05 11.03 -3.65
CA GLN A 251 3.95 11.58 -5.00
C GLN A 251 2.49 11.70 -5.48
N ILE A 252 1.54 10.98 -4.88
CA ILE A 252 0.11 11.01 -5.26
C ILE A 252 -0.53 12.38 -4.95
N ILE A 253 -0.11 13.07 -3.86
CA ILE A 253 -0.66 14.41 -3.56
C ILE A 253 -0.17 15.49 -4.53
N ALA A 254 0.81 15.18 -5.37
CA ALA A 254 1.37 16.14 -6.31
C ALA A 254 0.30 16.63 -7.31
N GLY A 255 0.12 17.94 -7.40
CA GLY A 255 -0.93 18.57 -8.21
C GLY A 255 -2.28 18.77 -7.51
N ALA A 256 -2.50 18.21 -6.32
CA ALA A 256 -3.70 18.45 -5.50
C ALA A 256 -3.42 19.57 -4.48
N THR A 257 -3.55 20.82 -4.88
CA THR A 257 -3.14 22.01 -4.08
C THR A 257 -3.74 22.03 -2.68
N SER A 258 -5.04 21.78 -2.54
CA SER A 258 -5.70 21.78 -1.22
C SER A 258 -5.18 20.67 -0.30
N THR A 259 -4.86 19.49 -0.88
CA THR A 259 -4.27 18.38 -0.12
C THR A 259 -2.84 18.70 0.30
N GLN A 260 -2.05 19.28 -0.58
CA GLN A 260 -0.69 19.72 -0.24
C GLN A 260 -0.69 20.78 0.86
N GLU A 261 -1.65 21.69 0.85
CA GLU A 261 -1.79 22.72 1.89
C GLU A 261 -2.13 22.11 3.26
N GLU A 262 -3.13 21.23 3.34
CA GLU A 262 -3.50 20.58 4.61
C GLU A 262 -2.39 19.64 5.11
N PHE A 263 -1.69 18.95 4.20
CA PHE A 263 -0.53 18.14 4.55
C PHE A 263 0.63 18.99 5.09
N PHE A 264 0.90 20.15 4.49
CA PHE A 264 1.91 21.08 4.99
C PHE A 264 1.60 21.53 6.42
N HIS A 265 0.35 21.86 6.73
CA HIS A 265 -0.05 22.22 8.09
C HIS A 265 0.05 21.04 9.06
N THR A 266 -0.29 19.83 8.64
CA THR A 266 -0.15 18.62 9.43
C THR A 266 1.31 18.29 9.71
N PHE A 267 2.17 18.38 8.70
CA PHE A 267 3.62 18.23 8.83
C PHE A 267 4.20 19.21 9.87
N ASN A 268 3.89 20.51 9.73
CA ASN A 268 4.41 21.53 10.66
C ASN A 268 3.92 21.31 12.09
N ALA A 269 2.64 20.94 12.29
CA ALA A 269 2.09 20.66 13.60
C ALA A 269 2.84 19.49 14.29
N LEU A 270 3.05 18.39 13.59
CA LEU A 270 3.77 17.23 14.09
C LEU A 270 5.24 17.53 14.36
N HIS A 271 5.93 18.15 13.40
CA HIS A 271 7.35 18.46 13.52
C HIS A 271 7.62 19.42 14.68
N THR A 272 6.79 20.46 14.86
CA THR A 272 6.92 21.42 15.98
C THR A 272 6.62 20.76 17.33
N ALA A 273 5.74 19.77 17.36
CA ALA A 273 5.44 18.97 18.56
C ALA A 273 6.49 17.88 18.85
N GLY A 274 7.58 17.79 18.09
CA GLY A 274 8.61 16.76 18.24
C GLY A 274 8.11 15.35 17.94
N LYS A 275 7.16 15.20 17.00
CA LYS A 275 6.62 13.90 16.57
C LYS A 275 7.35 13.42 15.33
N GLN A 276 7.53 12.09 15.22
CA GLN A 276 8.24 11.49 14.10
C GLN A 276 7.40 11.48 12.83
N ILE A 277 8.01 11.87 11.71
CA ILE A 277 7.40 11.82 10.38
C ILE A 277 8.28 10.94 9.48
N ILE A 278 7.68 9.93 8.85
CA ILE A 278 8.32 9.07 7.86
C ILE A 278 7.51 9.14 6.57
N ILE A 279 8.19 9.40 5.47
CA ILE A 279 7.58 9.61 4.15
C ILE A 279 8.19 8.62 3.16
N ALA A 280 7.36 7.93 2.36
CA ALA A 280 7.85 7.14 1.25
C ALA A 280 7.38 7.70 -0.10
N SER A 281 8.23 7.55 -1.12
CA SER A 281 8.00 8.01 -2.49
C SER A 281 8.61 7.07 -3.53
N ASP A 282 8.13 7.12 -4.76
CA ASP A 282 8.74 6.42 -5.90
C ASP A 282 10.00 7.12 -6.43
N ARG A 283 10.21 8.42 -6.06
CA ARG A 283 11.31 9.27 -6.52
C ARG A 283 11.73 10.29 -5.46
N PRO A 284 12.93 10.90 -5.57
CA PRO A 284 13.37 11.91 -4.62
C PRO A 284 12.51 13.20 -4.68
N PRO A 285 12.47 14.02 -3.62
CA PRO A 285 11.60 15.21 -3.55
C PRO A 285 11.74 16.17 -4.72
N ARG A 286 12.96 16.32 -5.27
CA ARG A 286 13.25 17.22 -6.40
C ARG A 286 12.61 16.78 -7.70
N GLU A 287 12.39 15.49 -7.86
CA GLU A 287 11.84 14.88 -9.08
C GLU A 287 10.32 14.69 -9.03
N ILE A 288 9.66 15.01 -7.91
CA ILE A 288 8.20 14.96 -7.81
C ILE A 288 7.61 16.15 -8.57
N PRO A 289 6.95 15.93 -9.72
CA PRO A 289 6.41 17.02 -10.52
C PRO A 289 5.24 17.67 -9.78
N ARG A 290 5.09 19.00 -9.88
CA ARG A 290 4.00 19.77 -9.26
C ARG A 290 3.94 19.70 -7.72
N LEU A 291 5.03 19.30 -7.06
CA LEU A 291 5.17 19.40 -5.62
C LEU A 291 5.51 20.86 -5.27
N GLU A 292 4.75 21.42 -4.31
CA GLU A 292 5.01 22.79 -3.82
C GLU A 292 6.38 22.93 -3.19
N GLU A 293 7.08 24.03 -3.46
CA GLU A 293 8.45 24.30 -2.99
C GLU A 293 8.57 24.24 -1.46
N ARG A 294 7.54 24.72 -0.76
CA ARG A 294 7.49 24.67 0.72
C ARG A 294 7.47 23.23 1.27
N LEU A 295 6.77 22.27 0.60
CA LEU A 295 6.79 20.85 0.97
C LEU A 295 8.11 20.20 0.59
N ARG A 296 8.64 20.49 -0.61
CA ARG A 296 9.93 20.00 -1.06
C ARG A 296 11.03 20.35 -0.06
N SER A 297 11.11 21.61 0.36
CA SER A 297 12.06 22.06 1.36
C SER A 297 11.91 21.33 2.70
N ARG A 298 10.68 21.02 3.13
CA ARG A 298 10.42 20.24 4.35
C ARG A 298 10.88 18.81 4.24
N PHE A 299 10.67 18.17 3.09
CA PHE A 299 11.10 16.77 2.84
C PHE A 299 12.62 16.67 2.79
N GLU A 300 13.30 17.70 2.30
CA GLU A 300 14.77 17.76 2.22
C GLU A 300 15.43 18.17 3.55
N TRP A 301 14.67 18.62 4.54
CA TRP A 301 15.21 19.05 5.81
C TRP A 301 15.80 17.93 6.66
N GLY A 302 15.21 16.73 6.58
CA GLY A 302 15.65 15.54 7.32
C GLY A 302 16.65 14.67 6.56
N LEU A 303 16.55 13.35 6.78
CA LEU A 303 17.37 12.37 6.07
C LEU A 303 16.61 11.83 4.86
N ILE A 304 17.26 11.82 3.71
CA ILE A 304 16.77 11.20 2.49
C ILE A 304 17.55 9.90 2.28
N ALA A 305 16.83 8.77 2.21
CA ALA A 305 17.40 7.43 2.03
C ALA A 305 16.86 6.79 0.76
N ASP A 306 17.74 6.35 -0.13
CA ASP A 306 17.39 5.66 -1.35
C ASP A 306 17.36 4.14 -1.20
N ILE A 307 16.48 3.50 -1.95
CA ILE A 307 16.45 2.06 -2.11
C ILE A 307 16.60 1.76 -3.61
N GLN A 308 17.72 1.14 -3.97
CA GLN A 308 18.01 0.76 -5.34
C GLN A 308 17.58 -0.68 -5.62
N ARG A 309 17.63 -1.07 -6.90
CA ARG A 309 17.35 -2.45 -7.30
C ARG A 309 18.34 -3.40 -6.65
N PRO A 310 17.89 -4.54 -6.11
CA PRO A 310 18.77 -5.51 -5.48
C PRO A 310 19.67 -6.20 -6.53
N ASP A 311 20.91 -6.47 -6.13
CA ASP A 311 21.82 -7.32 -6.90
C ASP A 311 21.34 -8.79 -6.92
N LEU A 312 21.97 -9.63 -7.72
CA LEU A 312 21.58 -11.03 -7.89
C LEU A 312 21.60 -11.80 -6.55
N GLU A 313 22.64 -11.59 -5.74
CA GLU A 313 22.79 -12.27 -4.45
C GLU A 313 21.67 -11.87 -3.49
N THR A 314 21.32 -10.57 -3.45
CA THR A 314 20.22 -10.07 -2.64
C THR A 314 18.88 -10.62 -3.14
N ARG A 315 18.66 -10.72 -4.46
CA ARG A 315 17.43 -11.32 -5.03
C ARG A 315 17.27 -12.79 -4.62
N ILE A 316 18.35 -13.57 -4.70
CA ILE A 316 18.36 -14.98 -4.27
C ILE A 316 18.05 -15.07 -2.77
N ALA A 317 18.67 -14.22 -1.94
CA ALA A 317 18.43 -14.19 -0.51
C ALA A 317 16.96 -13.83 -0.17
N ILE A 318 16.34 -12.90 -0.90
CA ILE A 318 14.93 -12.54 -0.75
C ILE A 318 14.03 -13.73 -1.09
N LEU A 319 14.26 -14.40 -2.23
CA LEU A 319 13.49 -15.58 -2.63
C LEU A 319 13.61 -16.70 -1.60
N ARG A 320 14.82 -16.99 -1.12
CA ARG A 320 15.07 -18.01 -0.09
C ARG A 320 14.36 -17.67 1.22
N LYS A 321 14.46 -16.42 1.69
CA LYS A 321 13.79 -15.96 2.91
C LYS A 321 12.26 -16.09 2.80
N ARG A 322 11.70 -15.72 1.65
CA ARG A 322 10.28 -15.82 1.38
C ARG A 322 9.81 -17.26 1.33
N ALA A 323 10.53 -18.14 0.63
CA ALA A 323 10.22 -19.57 0.56
C ALA A 323 10.25 -20.23 1.95
N GLN A 324 11.24 -19.89 2.79
CA GLN A 324 11.29 -20.36 4.18
C GLN A 324 10.07 -19.93 4.99
N THR A 325 9.64 -18.67 4.85
CA THR A 325 8.46 -18.14 5.56
C THR A 325 7.17 -18.84 5.13
N GLU A 326 7.08 -19.24 3.86
CA GLU A 326 5.92 -19.95 3.28
C GLU A 326 6.06 -21.48 3.34
N MET A 327 7.10 -22.00 4.02
CA MET A 327 7.40 -23.43 4.14
C MET A 327 7.49 -24.16 2.77
N MET A 328 7.98 -23.43 1.76
CA MET A 328 8.18 -23.99 0.42
C MET A 328 9.53 -24.71 0.33
N HIS A 329 9.52 -25.92 -0.18
CA HIS A 329 10.75 -26.68 -0.47
C HIS A 329 11.17 -26.44 -1.92
N CYS A 330 12.21 -25.64 -2.11
CA CYS A 330 12.81 -25.33 -3.41
C CYS A 330 14.31 -25.53 -3.34
N SER A 331 14.91 -26.01 -4.43
CA SER A 331 16.37 -26.08 -4.55
C SER A 331 16.98 -24.69 -4.81
N ASP A 332 18.26 -24.50 -4.51
CA ASP A 332 18.96 -23.26 -4.78
C ASP A 332 19.02 -22.91 -6.28
N ASP A 333 19.04 -23.91 -7.17
CA ASP A 333 18.98 -23.71 -8.62
C ASP A 333 17.69 -23.02 -9.07
N VAL A 334 16.56 -23.32 -8.40
CA VAL A 334 15.27 -22.65 -8.67
C VAL A 334 15.35 -21.17 -8.31
N PHE A 335 15.91 -20.83 -7.15
CA PHE A 335 16.06 -19.42 -6.75
C PHE A 335 17.00 -18.66 -7.68
N GLN A 336 18.11 -19.30 -8.09
CA GLN A 336 19.04 -18.71 -9.02
C GLN A 336 18.38 -18.45 -10.37
N MET A 337 17.66 -19.43 -10.94
CA MET A 337 16.98 -19.31 -12.21
C MET A 337 15.96 -18.14 -12.22
N ILE A 338 15.17 -18.00 -11.15
CA ILE A 338 14.20 -16.91 -11.03
C ILE A 338 14.92 -15.57 -10.89
N ALA A 339 15.94 -15.49 -10.02
CA ALA A 339 16.66 -14.26 -9.74
C ALA A 339 17.45 -13.74 -10.95
N GLU A 340 17.98 -14.61 -11.80
CA GLU A 340 18.69 -14.23 -13.04
C GLU A 340 17.74 -13.64 -14.09
N ARG A 341 16.50 -14.14 -14.18
CA ARG A 341 15.53 -13.73 -15.20
C ARG A 341 14.61 -12.61 -14.78
N VAL A 342 14.40 -12.40 -13.47
CA VAL A 342 13.51 -11.36 -12.94
C VAL A 342 14.34 -10.30 -12.22
N GLU A 343 14.66 -9.22 -12.91
CA GLU A 343 15.51 -8.13 -12.39
C GLU A 343 14.73 -6.89 -11.96
N SER A 344 13.43 -6.84 -12.20
CA SER A 344 12.63 -5.62 -12.13
C SER A 344 12.40 -5.12 -10.70
N ASN A 345 11.75 -5.91 -9.86
CA ASN A 345 11.37 -5.52 -8.50
C ASN A 345 11.07 -6.73 -7.61
N ILE A 346 11.05 -6.49 -6.28
CA ILE A 346 10.85 -7.54 -5.28
C ILE A 346 9.42 -8.08 -5.31
N ARG A 347 8.41 -7.25 -5.60
CA ARG A 347 7.01 -7.73 -5.70
C ARG A 347 6.84 -8.77 -6.79
N GLU A 348 7.54 -8.60 -7.88
CA GLU A 348 7.50 -9.56 -9.00
C GLU A 348 8.21 -10.87 -8.67
N LEU A 349 9.37 -10.78 -7.95
CA LEU A 349 10.04 -11.97 -7.41
C LEU A 349 9.12 -12.75 -6.45
N GLU A 350 8.47 -12.08 -5.51
CA GLU A 350 7.49 -12.71 -4.60
C GLU A 350 6.28 -13.28 -5.37
N GLY A 351 5.80 -12.58 -6.39
CA GLY A 351 4.76 -13.05 -7.28
C GLY A 351 5.11 -14.34 -8.02
N CYS A 352 6.37 -14.51 -8.41
CA CYS A 352 6.88 -15.75 -9.00
C CYS A 352 6.76 -16.93 -8.02
N LEU A 353 7.18 -16.76 -6.77
CA LEU A 353 7.06 -17.80 -5.75
C LEU A 353 5.59 -18.16 -5.47
N THR A 354 4.73 -17.17 -5.36
CA THR A 354 3.29 -17.40 -5.15
C THR A 354 2.69 -18.19 -6.31
N ARG A 355 3.04 -17.84 -7.56
CA ARG A 355 2.58 -18.56 -8.76
C ARG A 355 3.11 -20.00 -8.80
N LEU A 356 4.39 -20.22 -8.41
CA LEU A 356 4.99 -21.55 -8.33
C LEU A 356 4.31 -22.42 -7.28
N SER A 357 4.06 -21.87 -6.08
CA SER A 357 3.36 -22.58 -5.00
C SER A 357 1.96 -23.02 -5.45
N ALA A 358 1.21 -22.14 -6.09
CA ALA A 358 -0.10 -22.45 -6.64
C ALA A 358 -0.03 -23.53 -7.72
N TYR A 359 0.93 -23.42 -8.64
CA TYR A 359 1.08 -24.40 -9.74
C TYR A 359 1.51 -25.77 -9.25
N ALA A 360 2.45 -25.84 -8.30
CA ALA A 360 2.89 -27.07 -7.66
C ALA A 360 1.74 -27.77 -6.91
N SER A 361 0.94 -26.99 -6.16
CA SER A 361 -0.24 -27.50 -5.45
C SER A 361 -1.31 -28.06 -6.39
N LEU A 362 -1.53 -27.43 -7.55
CA LEU A 362 -2.51 -27.88 -8.54
C LEU A 362 -2.06 -29.13 -9.30
N THR A 363 -0.76 -29.26 -9.57
CA THR A 363 -0.21 -30.38 -10.35
C THR A 363 0.26 -31.55 -9.50
N GLY A 364 0.41 -31.35 -8.19
CA GLY A 364 0.96 -32.35 -7.25
C GLY A 364 2.45 -32.64 -7.50
N ARG A 365 3.17 -31.75 -8.20
CA ARG A 365 4.59 -31.91 -8.55
C ARG A 365 5.48 -31.15 -7.58
N GLU A 366 6.69 -31.66 -7.36
CA GLU A 366 7.75 -30.93 -6.66
C GLU A 366 8.21 -29.73 -7.49
N ILE A 367 8.70 -28.69 -6.81
CA ILE A 367 9.19 -27.47 -7.45
C ILE A 367 10.61 -27.71 -7.94
N ASP A 368 10.75 -28.02 -9.23
CA ASP A 368 12.01 -28.15 -9.96
C ASP A 368 12.15 -27.09 -11.06
N CYS A 369 13.30 -27.01 -11.70
CA CYS A 369 13.56 -26.04 -12.77
C CYS A 369 12.62 -26.19 -13.97
N GLN A 370 12.13 -27.42 -14.23
CA GLN A 370 11.19 -27.66 -15.32
C GLN A 370 9.81 -27.06 -15.01
N LEU A 371 9.33 -27.23 -13.78
CA LEU A 371 8.08 -26.61 -13.32
C LEU A 371 8.17 -25.08 -13.32
N VAL A 372 9.33 -24.53 -12.97
CA VAL A 372 9.60 -23.08 -13.04
C VAL A 372 9.44 -22.55 -14.47
N GLU A 373 10.06 -23.23 -15.46
CA GLU A 373 9.94 -22.86 -16.87
C GLU A 373 8.48 -22.89 -17.37
N GLU A 374 7.73 -23.91 -16.96
CA GLU A 374 6.33 -24.06 -17.35
C GLU A 374 5.45 -22.98 -16.69
N ALA A 375 5.57 -22.79 -15.38
CA ALA A 375 4.72 -21.91 -14.60
C ALA A 375 5.04 -20.41 -14.83
N LEU A 376 6.30 -20.06 -15.08
CA LEU A 376 6.77 -18.68 -15.21
C LEU A 376 7.08 -18.25 -16.65
N ARG A 377 6.74 -19.08 -17.66
CA ARG A 377 7.01 -18.80 -19.09
C ARG A 377 6.58 -17.39 -19.50
N GLU A 378 5.40 -16.96 -19.12
CA GLU A 378 4.89 -15.63 -19.48
C GLU A 378 5.62 -14.49 -18.75
N VAL A 379 6.11 -14.73 -17.52
CA VAL A 379 6.88 -13.77 -16.75
C VAL A 379 8.26 -13.63 -17.40
N PHE A 380 8.89 -14.74 -17.70
CA PHE A 380 10.22 -14.75 -18.35
C PHE A 380 10.19 -14.11 -19.75
N ALA A 381 9.14 -14.39 -20.54
CA ALA A 381 8.98 -13.77 -21.87
C ALA A 381 8.87 -12.23 -21.81
N LYS A 382 8.39 -11.65 -20.68
CA LYS A 382 8.38 -10.20 -20.48
C LYS A 382 9.76 -9.62 -20.17
N HIS A 383 10.65 -10.44 -19.60
CA HIS A 383 11.99 -10.04 -19.18
C HIS A 383 13.09 -10.47 -20.16
N GLU A 384 12.76 -11.31 -21.16
CA GLU A 384 13.70 -11.53 -22.25
C GLU A 384 14.02 -10.21 -22.90
N PRO A 385 15.31 -9.84 -23.01
CA PRO A 385 15.68 -8.63 -23.74
C PRO A 385 15.09 -8.76 -25.12
N ARG A 386 14.07 -7.95 -25.42
CA ARG A 386 13.54 -7.88 -26.77
C ARG A 386 14.68 -7.41 -27.64
N HIS A 387 15.26 -8.29 -28.44
CA HIS A 387 16.18 -7.88 -29.48
C HIS A 387 15.42 -6.96 -30.41
N LEU A 388 15.60 -5.66 -30.20
CA LEU A 388 15.02 -4.65 -31.07
C LEU A 388 15.48 -4.93 -32.50
N THR A 389 14.53 -5.11 -33.39
CA THR A 389 14.82 -5.27 -34.82
C THR A 389 14.89 -3.92 -35.50
N CYS A 390 15.63 -3.84 -36.61
CA CYS A 390 15.61 -2.61 -37.43
C CYS A 390 14.21 -2.22 -37.91
N GLU A 391 13.28 -3.20 -38.01
CA GLU A 391 11.87 -2.94 -38.33
C GLU A 391 11.11 -2.26 -37.22
N ASP A 392 11.36 -2.64 -35.94
CA ASP A 392 10.74 -2.01 -34.78
C ASP A 392 11.21 -0.55 -34.67
N VAL A 393 12.50 -0.30 -34.86
CA VAL A 393 13.07 1.05 -34.87
C VAL A 393 12.42 1.88 -35.98
N MET A 394 12.37 1.36 -37.22
CA MET A 394 11.76 2.07 -38.35
C MET A 394 10.29 2.37 -38.08
N ARG A 395 9.51 1.43 -37.52
CA ARG A 395 8.09 1.64 -37.23
C ARG A 395 7.89 2.75 -36.17
N THR A 396 8.71 2.80 -35.12
CA THR A 396 8.62 3.83 -34.08
C THR A 396 9.01 5.19 -34.64
N VAL A 397 10.12 5.29 -35.35
CA VAL A 397 10.56 6.55 -35.97
C VAL A 397 9.57 7.04 -37.05
N ALA A 398 9.04 6.13 -37.86
CA ALA A 398 8.03 6.46 -38.86
C ALA A 398 6.75 7.02 -38.23
N SER A 399 6.28 6.39 -37.15
CA SER A 399 5.12 6.87 -36.37
C SER A 399 5.35 8.27 -35.79
N TYR A 400 6.53 8.52 -35.23
CA TYR A 400 6.87 9.81 -34.60
C TYR A 400 6.88 10.96 -35.63
N TYR A 401 7.48 10.71 -36.80
CA TYR A 401 7.57 11.71 -37.86
C TYR A 401 6.38 11.74 -38.82
N ASN A 402 5.35 10.93 -38.52
CA ASN A 402 4.14 10.81 -39.35
C ASN A 402 4.43 10.46 -40.83
N VAL A 403 5.38 9.53 -41.03
CA VAL A 403 5.74 8.95 -42.32
C VAL A 403 5.51 7.44 -42.31
N THR A 404 5.55 6.78 -43.47
CA THR A 404 5.42 5.30 -43.50
C THR A 404 6.80 4.63 -43.44
N PRO A 405 6.90 3.39 -42.90
CA PRO A 405 8.15 2.62 -42.96
C PRO A 405 8.67 2.44 -44.43
N GLU A 406 7.77 2.37 -45.39
CA GLU A 406 8.07 2.28 -46.80
C GLU A 406 8.73 3.57 -47.34
N ASP A 407 8.34 4.74 -46.83
CA ASP A 407 9.01 6.01 -47.17
C ASP A 407 10.45 6.04 -46.69
N LEU A 408 10.72 5.45 -45.49
CA LEU A 408 12.08 5.34 -44.96
C LEU A 408 12.96 4.42 -45.84
N LYS A 409 12.40 3.35 -46.37
CA LYS A 409 13.08 2.43 -47.32
C LYS A 409 13.21 3.03 -48.73
N GLY A 410 12.30 3.95 -49.09
CA GLY A 410 12.18 4.49 -50.44
C GLY A 410 13.37 5.37 -50.88
N PRO A 411 13.43 5.71 -52.20
CA PRO A 411 14.52 6.51 -52.79
C PRO A 411 14.38 8.02 -52.55
N ARG A 412 13.26 8.50 -52.00
CA ARG A 412 12.99 9.94 -51.82
C ARG A 412 14.03 10.58 -50.90
N ARG A 413 14.49 11.82 -51.25
CA ARG A 413 15.56 12.55 -50.57
C ARG A 413 15.11 13.90 -49.98
N ASN A 414 13.81 14.21 -49.98
CA ASN A 414 13.31 15.42 -49.35
C ASN A 414 13.58 15.38 -47.82
N ARG A 415 13.77 16.55 -47.21
CA ARG A 415 14.18 16.68 -45.80
C ARG A 415 13.21 15.99 -44.85
N GLU A 416 11.91 16.00 -45.15
CA GLU A 416 10.85 15.37 -44.37
C GLU A 416 10.99 13.84 -44.23
N ILE A 417 11.69 13.17 -45.19
CA ILE A 417 11.95 11.73 -45.18
C ILE A 417 13.43 11.44 -44.88
N ALA A 418 14.33 12.32 -45.30
CA ALA A 418 15.76 12.11 -45.15
C ALA A 418 16.18 12.18 -43.67
N THR A 419 15.66 13.14 -42.88
CA THR A 419 15.97 13.27 -41.46
C THR A 419 15.44 12.08 -40.63
N PRO A 420 14.15 11.69 -40.72
CA PRO A 420 13.66 10.48 -40.06
C PRO A 420 14.45 9.22 -40.42
N ARG A 421 14.81 9.06 -41.71
CA ARG A 421 15.62 7.93 -42.16
C ARG A 421 16.99 7.90 -41.50
N GLN A 422 17.67 9.05 -41.39
CA GLN A 422 18.97 9.16 -40.72
C GLN A 422 18.87 8.86 -39.24
N VAL A 423 17.82 9.36 -38.57
CA VAL A 423 17.53 9.03 -37.16
C VAL A 423 17.27 7.52 -36.99
N ALA A 424 16.50 6.89 -37.88
CA ALA A 424 16.29 5.45 -37.85
C ALA A 424 17.59 4.65 -38.05
N MET A 425 18.47 5.09 -38.99
CA MET A 425 19.80 4.47 -39.15
C MET A 425 20.65 4.58 -37.91
N TYR A 426 20.67 5.73 -37.27
CA TYR A 426 21.40 6.00 -36.02
C TYR A 426 20.90 5.12 -34.90
N LEU A 427 19.59 5.09 -34.64
CA LEU A 427 18.99 4.27 -33.61
C LEU A 427 19.12 2.76 -33.87
N CYS A 428 19.04 2.30 -35.12
CA CYS A 428 19.34 0.92 -35.48
C CYS A 428 20.78 0.53 -35.12
N ARG A 429 21.74 1.39 -35.41
CA ARG A 429 23.15 1.16 -35.04
C ARG A 429 23.37 1.11 -33.56
N GLU A 430 22.68 1.97 -32.80
CA GLU A 430 22.88 2.12 -31.36
C GLU A 430 22.14 1.05 -30.53
N LEU A 431 20.93 0.66 -30.97
CA LEU A 431 20.00 -0.15 -30.16
C LEU A 431 19.84 -1.59 -30.67
N THR A 432 20.39 -1.92 -31.86
CA THR A 432 20.30 -3.29 -32.41
C THR A 432 21.69 -3.88 -32.62
N ASP A 433 21.81 -5.21 -32.46
CA ASP A 433 23.06 -5.96 -32.75
C ASP A 433 23.28 -6.16 -34.26
N SER A 434 22.64 -5.34 -35.08
CA SER A 434 22.70 -5.49 -36.56
C SER A 434 23.97 -4.85 -37.12
N SER A 435 24.66 -5.59 -37.97
CA SER A 435 25.78 -5.02 -38.72
C SER A 435 25.31 -3.91 -39.68
N MET A 436 26.24 -3.00 -40.06
CA MET A 436 25.94 -1.90 -41.00
C MET A 436 25.33 -2.38 -42.32
N SER A 437 25.78 -3.54 -42.80
CA SER A 437 25.22 -4.16 -44.00
C SER A 437 23.76 -4.59 -43.79
N ARG A 438 23.46 -5.24 -42.65
CA ARG A 438 22.08 -5.63 -42.32
C ARG A 438 21.15 -4.43 -42.13
N ILE A 439 21.66 -3.34 -41.53
CA ILE A 439 20.91 -2.08 -41.43
C ILE A 439 20.66 -1.52 -42.81
N GLY A 440 21.66 -1.57 -43.72
CA GLY A 440 21.52 -1.15 -45.11
C GLY A 440 20.43 -1.94 -45.85
N ASP A 441 20.45 -3.24 -45.73
CA ASP A 441 19.44 -4.13 -46.32
C ASP A 441 18.02 -3.81 -45.79
N ALA A 442 17.86 -3.66 -44.48
CA ALA A 442 16.60 -3.29 -43.85
C ALA A 442 16.09 -1.91 -44.30
N MET A 443 16.98 -0.99 -44.62
CA MET A 443 16.69 0.38 -45.06
C MET A 443 16.50 0.48 -46.58
N GLY A 444 16.19 -0.61 -47.25
CA GLY A 444 15.90 -0.63 -48.71
C GLY A 444 17.12 -0.87 -49.57
N GLY A 445 18.09 -1.68 -49.12
CA GLY A 445 19.30 -2.06 -49.91
C GLY A 445 20.32 -0.95 -50.04
N ARG A 446 20.52 -0.16 -48.99
CA ARG A 446 21.49 0.95 -48.96
C ARG A 446 22.88 0.46 -48.61
N ASP A 447 23.86 1.06 -49.25
CA ASP A 447 25.26 0.78 -48.96
C ASP A 447 25.62 1.19 -47.51
N HIS A 448 26.52 0.41 -46.87
CA HIS A 448 27.01 0.66 -45.55
C HIS A 448 27.63 2.06 -45.36
N THR A 449 28.23 2.65 -46.42
CA THR A 449 28.76 4.03 -46.42
C THR A 449 27.63 5.06 -46.26
N THR A 450 26.48 4.82 -46.86
CA THR A 450 25.29 5.66 -46.71
C THR A 450 24.75 5.61 -45.28
N ILE A 451 24.76 4.43 -44.66
CA ILE A 451 24.33 4.26 -43.27
C ILE A 451 25.29 5.00 -42.33
N LEU A 452 26.60 4.82 -42.52
CA LEU A 452 27.62 5.49 -41.70
C LEU A 452 27.48 7.02 -41.80
N HIS A 453 27.34 7.56 -43.01
CA HIS A 453 27.17 8.99 -43.22
C HIS A 453 25.88 9.54 -42.57
N GLY A 454 24.79 8.74 -42.59
CA GLY A 454 23.56 9.07 -41.93
C GLY A 454 23.71 9.12 -40.38
N CYS A 455 24.43 8.16 -39.80
CA CYS A 455 24.71 8.09 -38.38
C CYS A 455 25.62 9.26 -37.91
N ASP A 456 26.68 9.57 -38.69
CA ASP A 456 27.61 10.66 -38.36
C ASP A 456 26.89 12.01 -38.35
N LYS A 457 26.01 12.23 -39.32
CA LYS A 457 25.22 13.45 -39.41
C LYS A 457 24.27 13.62 -38.22
N VAL A 458 23.57 12.56 -37.81
CA VAL A 458 22.70 12.61 -36.62
C VAL A 458 23.54 12.86 -35.37
N SER A 459 24.72 12.23 -35.23
CA SER A 459 25.62 12.48 -34.13
C SER A 459 26.09 13.95 -34.05
N GLU A 460 26.30 14.60 -35.20
CA GLU A 460 26.63 16.02 -35.25
C GLU A 460 25.44 16.90 -34.91
N ASP A 461 24.25 16.58 -35.45
CA ASP A 461 23.00 17.30 -35.14
C ASP A 461 22.64 17.23 -33.66
N ILE A 462 22.87 16.10 -32.98
CA ILE A 462 22.71 15.92 -31.50
C ILE A 462 23.66 16.86 -30.74
N ARG A 463 24.91 17.03 -31.20
CA ARG A 463 25.88 17.90 -30.52
C ARG A 463 25.59 19.40 -30.69
N THR A 464 24.91 19.76 -31.79
CA THR A 464 24.67 21.16 -32.15
C THR A 464 23.30 21.68 -31.75
N SER A 465 22.34 20.80 -31.37
CA SER A 465 20.97 21.17 -31.06
C SER A 465 20.40 20.36 -29.89
N ASP A 466 20.25 21.01 -28.74
CA ASP A 466 19.64 20.40 -27.55
C ASP A 466 18.22 19.87 -27.79
N ALA A 467 17.44 20.60 -28.63
CA ALA A 467 16.09 20.17 -28.97
C ALA A 467 16.09 18.87 -29.81
N PHE A 468 17.08 18.70 -30.69
CA PHE A 468 17.23 17.48 -31.48
C PHE A 468 17.77 16.32 -30.63
N ALA A 469 18.67 16.60 -29.69
CA ALA A 469 19.15 15.63 -28.72
C ALA A 469 17.99 15.08 -27.86
N SER A 470 17.17 15.96 -27.33
CA SER A 470 15.97 15.56 -26.54
C SER A 470 15.00 14.68 -27.35
N LEU A 471 14.78 15.03 -28.60
CA LEU A 471 13.92 14.24 -29.50
C LEU A 471 14.46 12.82 -29.77
N VAL A 472 15.77 12.68 -29.98
CA VAL A 472 16.40 11.37 -30.19
C VAL A 472 16.37 10.56 -28.90
N ASP A 473 16.54 11.19 -27.73
CA ASP A 473 16.43 10.55 -26.41
C ASP A 473 15.00 10.07 -26.13
N ASP A 474 13.98 10.87 -26.46
CA ASP A 474 12.57 10.46 -26.34
C ASP A 474 12.27 9.21 -27.19
N LEU A 475 12.77 9.17 -28.43
CA LEU A 475 12.63 7.99 -29.30
C LEU A 475 13.38 6.77 -28.76
N ARG A 476 14.58 6.97 -28.19
CA ARG A 476 15.35 5.92 -27.51
C ARG A 476 14.57 5.34 -26.35
N HIS A 477 14.02 6.18 -25.47
CA HIS A 477 13.17 5.76 -24.34
C HIS A 477 11.90 5.03 -24.79
N GLN A 478 11.24 5.49 -25.87
CA GLN A 478 10.09 4.79 -26.42
C GLN A 478 10.42 3.40 -26.96
N LEU A 479 11.61 3.20 -27.53
CA LEU A 479 12.06 1.91 -28.05
C LEU A 479 12.49 0.95 -26.93
N GLN A 480 13.08 1.44 -25.85
CA GLN A 480 13.52 0.64 -24.70
C GLN A 480 12.38 0.25 -23.75
N ASN A 481 11.27 1.02 -23.76
CA ASN A 481 10.12 0.79 -22.87
C ASN A 481 8.94 0.07 -23.57
N LYS A 482 9.07 -0.33 -24.83
CA LYS A 482 8.11 -1.17 -25.56
C LYS A 482 8.45 -2.64 -25.42
#